data_a111cb337c6ca448bb55bf31ae400a76
#
_entry.id   a111cb337c6ca448bb55bf31ae400a76
#
_cell.length_a   1.000
_cell.length_b   1.000
_cell.length_c   1.000
_cell.angle_alpha   90.00
_cell.angle_beta   90.00
_cell.angle_gamma   90.00
#
_symmetry.space_group_name_H-M   'P 1'
#
loop_
_entity.id
_entity.type
_entity.pdbx_description
1 polymer ?
#
loop_
_entity_poly.entity_id
_entity_poly.type
_entity_poly.pdbx_seq_one_letter_code
_entity_poly.pdbx_strand_id
1 'polypeptide(L)'
;MEPEWDTIPAIVKKDIFFARATVDDLPALKAVRKKKPNALLERTDEENREAIQKITRGAVKEENPLFHFKRTAKGPRISKPRHIFLLVGESYMHQLFEPEYQCLNLVSGGNVLFHDPHTAKLPNFLSAGIISRPSIVGLMTGIFDAGLELNERENWWHGTVPTSLPLQLKKLGYRSTYWYGGSLTHGNFNQFAPACGFDAAYSATEFCGSDAPKTWVGVYDNVFLEKAAELIQQEDSGQPEFHMLYTTTFHGPFKINLKDYGYTTEGIMPDAPKAIKEDKAIQKELGTFWLSDQAIGKFITTMRQAYPDCLFIVTADHAINLSCLKKLTGHDETIHDRRTPVFMMNHKDLDQSILGNNVIGSHLHILPTIMELIAPKGFTYYSLFPSMTEPIDYVFSLHNWLRPDAMGYYNNDFYQPLGPQYAPTDLKEGPRPYMDEKKGMESLTAYLVNHPGLLKPSDELLK
;
A
#
# COMPACT_ATOMS: atom_id res chain seq x y z
N MET A 1 -33.87 17.18 12.05
CA MET A 1 -32.51 16.84 12.51
C MET A 1 -32.13 15.60 11.73
N GLU A 2 -31.11 15.69 10.90
CA GLU A 2 -30.58 14.50 10.24
C GLU A 2 -29.75 13.75 11.29
N PRO A 3 -29.96 12.43 11.49
CA PRO A 3 -29.13 11.68 12.43
C PRO A 3 -27.71 11.60 11.86
N GLU A 4 -26.82 12.32 12.48
CA GLU A 4 -25.39 12.18 12.24
C GLU A 4 -24.88 10.91 12.96
N TRP A 5 -23.81 10.31 12.45
CA TRP A 5 -23.16 9.14 13.08
C TRP A 5 -22.89 9.34 14.58
N ASP A 6 -22.74 10.59 15.00
CA ASP A 6 -22.50 10.97 16.39
C ASP A 6 -23.75 10.84 17.29
N THR A 7 -24.95 10.72 16.73
CA THR A 7 -26.19 10.55 17.49
C THR A 7 -26.48 9.08 17.87
N ILE A 8 -25.70 8.12 17.35
CA ILE A 8 -25.84 6.71 17.72
C ILE A 8 -25.35 6.52 19.17
N PRO A 9 -26.14 5.92 20.08
CA PRO A 9 -25.73 5.68 21.46
C PRO A 9 -24.40 4.94 21.56
N ALA A 10 -23.55 5.35 22.50
CA ALA A 10 -22.20 4.80 22.67
C ALA A 10 -22.17 3.27 22.89
N ILE A 11 -23.22 2.72 23.50
CA ILE A 11 -23.35 1.27 23.73
C ILE A 11 -23.55 0.51 22.40
N VAL A 12 -24.24 1.13 21.43
CA VAL A 12 -24.54 0.53 20.13
C VAL A 12 -23.35 0.70 19.19
N LYS A 13 -22.55 1.78 19.33
CA LYS A 13 -21.32 1.98 18.57
C LYS A 13 -20.25 0.90 18.79
N LYS A 14 -20.36 0.14 19.89
CA LYS A 14 -19.41 -0.94 20.22
C LYS A 14 -19.60 -2.18 19.35
N ASP A 15 -20.76 -2.36 18.74
CA ASP A 15 -21.05 -3.47 17.85
C ASP A 15 -21.44 -2.90 16.49
N ILE A 16 -20.65 -3.22 15.47
CA ILE A 16 -20.81 -2.66 14.12
C ILE A 16 -22.13 -3.13 13.46
N PHE A 17 -22.59 -4.32 13.81
CA PHE A 17 -23.87 -4.84 13.32
C PHE A 17 -25.03 -4.02 13.90
N PHE A 18 -25.05 -3.82 15.23
CA PHE A 18 -26.07 -2.99 15.86
C PHE A 18 -25.97 -1.52 15.47
N ALA A 19 -24.78 -0.99 15.30
CA ALA A 19 -24.58 0.38 14.81
C ALA A 19 -25.19 0.57 13.40
N ARG A 20 -25.05 -0.43 12.52
CA ARG A 20 -25.65 -0.42 11.18
C ARG A 20 -27.15 -0.70 11.21
N ALA A 21 -27.61 -1.60 12.08
CA ALA A 21 -29.03 -1.96 12.24
C ALA A 21 -29.86 -0.87 12.91
N THR A 22 -29.25 0.08 13.64
CA THR A 22 -29.96 1.21 14.26
C THR A 22 -30.09 2.44 13.37
N VAL A 23 -29.45 2.43 12.18
CA VAL A 23 -29.70 3.47 11.16
C VAL A 23 -31.05 3.17 10.54
N ASP A 24 -32.04 4.03 10.79
CA ASP A 24 -33.36 3.95 10.19
C ASP A 24 -33.22 3.90 8.65
N ASP A 25 -33.98 3.03 7.98
CA ASP A 25 -33.96 2.82 6.53
C ASP A 25 -34.17 4.12 5.73
N LEU A 26 -34.95 5.06 6.26
CA LEU A 26 -35.21 6.34 5.60
C LEU A 26 -33.97 7.26 5.56
N PRO A 27 -33.21 7.49 6.63
CA PRO A 27 -31.94 8.20 6.57
C PRO A 27 -30.90 7.47 5.70
N ALA A 28 -30.82 6.14 5.78
CA ALA A 28 -29.94 5.34 4.94
C ALA A 28 -30.29 5.51 3.45
N LEU A 29 -31.58 5.42 3.09
CA LEU A 29 -32.06 5.65 1.73
C LEU A 29 -31.81 7.10 1.25
N LYS A 30 -31.96 8.09 2.16
CA LYS A 30 -31.67 9.49 1.86
C LYS A 30 -30.19 9.74 1.64
N ALA A 31 -29.31 9.09 2.42
CA ALA A 31 -27.86 9.14 2.23
C ALA A 31 -27.44 8.51 0.89
N VAL A 32 -28.01 7.35 0.54
CA VAL A 32 -27.78 6.70 -0.77
C VAL A 32 -28.28 7.57 -1.92
N ARG A 33 -29.45 8.19 -1.81
CA ARG A 33 -30.00 9.11 -2.84
C ARG A 33 -29.18 10.40 -2.99
N LYS A 34 -28.52 10.87 -1.92
CA LYS A 34 -27.64 12.05 -1.96
C LYS A 34 -26.24 11.71 -2.52
N LYS A 35 -25.85 10.44 -2.55
CA LYS A 35 -24.58 10.01 -3.14
C LYS A 35 -24.70 10.22 -4.65
N LYS A 36 -24.09 11.31 -5.15
CA LYS A 36 -24.01 11.53 -6.61
C LYS A 36 -23.30 10.34 -7.24
N PRO A 37 -23.81 9.83 -8.37
CA PRO A 37 -23.07 8.82 -9.12
C PRO A 37 -21.64 9.28 -9.35
N ASN A 38 -20.69 8.35 -9.33
CA ASN A 38 -19.31 8.71 -9.63
C ASN A 38 -19.22 9.03 -11.12
N ALA A 39 -18.83 10.25 -11.44
CA ALA A 39 -18.78 10.75 -12.83
C ALA A 39 -17.90 9.86 -13.75
N LEU A 40 -16.95 9.11 -13.19
CA LEU A 40 -16.16 8.14 -13.96
C LEU A 40 -17.00 6.98 -14.50
N LEU A 41 -18.02 6.55 -13.72
CA LEU A 41 -18.90 5.44 -14.10
C LEU A 41 -20.02 5.87 -15.05
N GLU A 42 -20.23 7.18 -15.21
CA GLU A 42 -21.19 7.74 -16.17
C GLU A 42 -20.58 7.94 -17.57
N ARG A 43 -19.27 7.79 -17.71
CA ARG A 43 -18.59 7.86 -19.03
C ARG A 43 -19.08 6.73 -19.93
N THR A 44 -19.31 7.08 -21.18
CA THR A 44 -19.65 6.11 -22.24
C THR A 44 -18.45 5.19 -22.53
N ASP A 45 -18.73 4.04 -23.13
CA ASP A 45 -17.68 3.12 -23.58
C ASP A 45 -16.74 3.77 -24.59
N GLU A 46 -17.25 4.64 -25.43
CA GLU A 46 -16.45 5.36 -26.43
C GLU A 46 -15.47 6.31 -25.74
N GLU A 47 -15.93 7.14 -24.79
CA GLU A 47 -15.08 8.04 -24.01
C GLU A 47 -13.99 7.28 -23.23
N ASN A 48 -14.37 6.13 -22.64
CA ASN A 48 -13.41 5.28 -21.93
C ASN A 48 -12.37 4.70 -22.89
N ARG A 49 -12.80 4.15 -24.03
CA ARG A 49 -11.88 3.57 -25.05
C ARG A 49 -10.95 4.61 -25.65
N GLU A 50 -11.41 5.82 -25.95
CA GLU A 50 -10.58 6.92 -26.41
C GLU A 50 -9.47 7.27 -25.39
N ALA A 51 -9.84 7.38 -24.10
CA ALA A 51 -8.87 7.66 -23.06
C ALA A 51 -7.86 6.50 -22.86
N ILE A 52 -8.31 5.24 -22.94
CA ILE A 52 -7.45 4.06 -22.88
C ILE A 52 -6.49 4.01 -24.07
N GLN A 53 -6.93 4.36 -25.27
CA GLN A 53 -6.06 4.39 -26.46
C GLN A 53 -4.87 5.34 -26.31
N LYS A 54 -5.01 6.42 -25.56
CA LYS A 54 -3.88 7.34 -25.29
C LYS A 54 -2.78 6.66 -24.47
N ILE A 55 -3.13 5.86 -23.46
CA ILE A 55 -2.15 5.15 -22.61
C ILE A 55 -1.59 3.89 -23.28
N THR A 56 -2.31 3.28 -24.19
CA THR A 56 -1.86 2.10 -24.94
C THR A 56 -1.08 2.46 -26.21
N ARG A 57 -1.01 3.75 -26.56
CA ARG A 57 -0.38 4.26 -27.79
C ARG A 57 -0.88 3.58 -29.07
N GLY A 58 -2.16 3.21 -29.09
CA GLY A 58 -2.79 2.60 -30.25
C GLY A 58 -4.14 1.95 -29.94
N ALA A 59 -4.78 1.40 -30.97
CA ALA A 59 -6.07 0.74 -30.81
C ALA A 59 -5.94 -0.54 -29.98
N VAL A 60 -6.74 -0.64 -28.92
CA VAL A 60 -6.90 -1.86 -28.14
C VAL A 60 -7.80 -2.81 -28.92
N LYS A 61 -7.25 -3.96 -29.31
CA LYS A 61 -7.97 -4.98 -30.08
C LYS A 61 -8.66 -6.00 -29.19
N GLU A 62 -8.11 -6.19 -27.98
CA GLU A 62 -8.62 -7.12 -27.00
C GLU A 62 -9.93 -6.60 -26.38
N GLU A 63 -10.87 -7.50 -26.14
CA GLU A 63 -12.10 -7.19 -25.41
C GLU A 63 -11.77 -6.66 -24.01
N ASN A 64 -10.87 -7.34 -23.30
CA ASN A 64 -10.31 -6.87 -22.03
C ASN A 64 -9.04 -6.06 -22.30
N PRO A 65 -9.06 -4.73 -22.10
CA PRO A 65 -7.92 -3.85 -22.38
C PRO A 65 -6.64 -4.21 -21.59
N LEU A 66 -6.75 -4.91 -20.47
CA LEU A 66 -5.60 -5.30 -19.65
C LEU A 66 -4.65 -6.23 -20.40
N PHE A 67 -5.12 -7.03 -21.33
CA PHE A 67 -4.26 -7.91 -22.14
C PHE A 67 -3.32 -7.16 -23.08
N HIS A 68 -3.62 -5.88 -23.36
CA HIS A 68 -2.72 -5.01 -24.12
C HIS A 68 -1.41 -4.72 -23.36
N PHE A 69 -1.45 -4.73 -22.02
CA PHE A 69 -0.30 -4.44 -21.17
C PHE A 69 0.57 -5.66 -20.87
N LYS A 70 0.73 -6.51 -21.90
CA LYS A 70 1.60 -7.68 -21.88
C LYS A 70 3.07 -7.25 -21.87
N ARG A 71 3.84 -7.84 -20.95
CA ARG A 71 5.28 -7.64 -20.79
C ARG A 71 6.02 -8.97 -20.87
N THR A 72 7.30 -8.92 -21.17
CA THR A 72 8.16 -10.10 -21.23
C THR A 72 9.39 -9.85 -20.40
N ALA A 73 9.61 -10.69 -19.38
CA ALA A 73 10.74 -10.59 -18.48
C ALA A 73 12.08 -10.76 -19.20
N LYS A 74 13.06 -9.93 -18.82
CA LYS A 74 14.41 -9.93 -19.39
C LYS A 74 15.28 -11.07 -18.86
N GLY A 75 14.86 -11.71 -17.79
CA GLY A 75 15.54 -12.79 -17.06
C GLY A 75 15.84 -12.39 -15.61
N PRO A 76 16.04 -13.37 -14.72
CA PRO A 76 16.21 -13.10 -13.30
C PRO A 76 17.48 -12.28 -13.03
N ARG A 77 17.37 -11.37 -12.06
CA ARG A 77 18.47 -10.52 -11.59
C ARG A 77 18.93 -10.92 -10.19
N ILE A 78 18.13 -11.73 -9.49
CA ILE A 78 18.47 -12.33 -8.21
C ILE A 78 18.17 -13.84 -8.28
N SER A 79 18.73 -14.62 -7.36
CA SER A 79 18.34 -16.00 -7.15
C SER A 79 16.85 -16.02 -6.77
N LYS A 80 16.10 -16.98 -7.31
CA LYS A 80 14.66 -17.09 -7.03
C LYS A 80 14.45 -17.34 -5.54
N PRO A 81 13.87 -16.36 -4.78
CA PRO A 81 13.65 -16.53 -3.35
C PRO A 81 12.58 -17.58 -3.11
N ARG A 82 12.75 -18.38 -2.07
CA ARG A 82 11.71 -19.32 -1.66
C ARG A 82 10.54 -18.59 -0.98
N HIS A 83 10.82 -17.55 -0.20
CA HIS A 83 9.80 -16.72 0.41
C HIS A 83 9.93 -15.27 -0.07
N ILE A 84 8.78 -14.67 -0.40
CA ILE A 84 8.64 -13.25 -0.69
C ILE A 84 7.71 -12.66 0.35
N PHE A 85 8.20 -11.68 1.11
CA PHE A 85 7.43 -10.95 2.12
C PHE A 85 7.17 -9.53 1.65
N LEU A 86 5.91 -9.19 1.36
CA LEU A 86 5.46 -7.83 1.15
C LEU A 86 4.82 -7.34 2.46
N LEU A 87 5.60 -6.56 3.23
CA LEU A 87 5.15 -5.92 4.47
C LEU A 87 4.57 -4.56 4.15
N VAL A 88 3.31 -4.37 4.47
CA VAL A 88 2.60 -3.09 4.33
C VAL A 88 2.30 -2.57 5.72
N GLY A 89 3.10 -1.59 6.17
CA GLY A 89 2.90 -0.94 7.45
C GLY A 89 1.77 0.08 7.39
N GLU A 90 0.85 0.09 8.37
CA GLU A 90 -0.14 1.16 8.51
C GLU A 90 0.58 2.50 8.67
N SER A 91 0.40 3.39 7.70
CA SER A 91 1.00 4.73 7.70
C SER A 91 2.52 4.77 7.95
N TYR A 92 3.25 3.76 7.49
CA TYR A 92 4.70 3.62 7.71
C TYR A 92 5.47 4.53 6.74
N MET A 93 5.62 5.79 7.14
CA MET A 93 6.08 6.88 6.29
C MET A 93 7.60 6.98 6.15
N HIS A 94 8.05 7.49 5.01
CA HIS A 94 9.47 7.67 4.70
C HIS A 94 10.15 8.72 5.58
N GLN A 95 9.47 9.82 5.90
CA GLN A 95 10.05 10.97 6.60
C GLN A 95 10.76 10.60 7.91
N LEU A 96 10.29 9.60 8.66
CA LEU A 96 10.93 9.18 9.91
C LEU A 96 12.32 8.53 9.72
N PHE A 97 12.66 8.14 8.50
CA PHE A 97 14.00 7.64 8.14
C PHE A 97 14.96 8.76 7.71
N GLU A 98 14.47 10.00 7.56
CA GLU A 98 15.30 11.14 7.17
C GLU A 98 16.16 11.67 8.34
N PRO A 99 17.31 12.29 8.05
CA PRO A 99 18.23 12.77 9.09
C PRO A 99 17.59 13.72 10.11
N GLU A 100 16.61 14.52 9.69
CA GLU A 100 15.92 15.49 10.53
C GLU A 100 15.11 14.83 11.67
N TYR A 101 14.68 13.58 11.47
CA TYR A 101 13.86 12.82 12.42
C TYR A 101 14.66 11.83 13.28
N GLN A 102 15.98 11.71 13.05
CA GLN A 102 16.81 10.72 13.76
C GLN A 102 16.84 10.93 15.28
N CYS A 103 16.71 12.18 15.75
CA CYS A 103 16.63 12.48 17.19
C CYS A 103 15.40 11.83 17.87
N LEU A 104 14.39 11.41 17.11
CA LEU A 104 13.22 10.68 17.63
C LEU A 104 13.50 9.18 17.84
N ASN A 105 14.50 8.63 17.16
CA ASN A 105 14.93 7.22 17.28
C ASN A 105 13.78 6.19 17.17
N LEU A 106 12.84 6.42 16.27
CA LEU A 106 11.59 5.64 16.18
C LEU A 106 11.67 4.46 15.21
N VAL A 107 12.67 4.44 14.31
CA VAL A 107 12.77 3.49 13.19
C VAL A 107 13.88 2.47 13.36
N SER A 108 14.26 2.15 14.59
CA SER A 108 15.32 1.16 14.84
C SER A 108 14.98 -0.23 14.31
N GLY A 109 13.69 -0.59 14.25
CA GLY A 109 13.21 -1.81 13.61
C GLY A 109 13.40 -1.80 12.11
N GLY A 110 12.93 -0.76 11.42
CA GLY A 110 13.10 -0.60 9.97
C GLY A 110 14.54 -0.42 9.54
N ASN A 111 15.38 0.16 10.40
CA ASN A 111 16.80 0.34 10.16
C ASN A 111 17.56 -0.98 9.96
N VAL A 112 17.00 -2.12 10.39
CA VAL A 112 17.56 -3.46 10.09
C VAL A 112 17.68 -3.69 8.58
N LEU A 113 16.74 -3.11 7.79
CA LEU A 113 16.81 -3.12 6.33
C LEU A 113 17.38 -1.82 5.76
N PHE A 114 16.96 -0.66 6.28
CA PHE A 114 17.26 0.63 5.67
C PHE A 114 18.75 0.91 5.48
N HIS A 115 19.57 0.42 6.39
CA HIS A 115 21.03 0.54 6.33
C HIS A 115 21.76 -0.73 5.86
N ASP A 116 21.03 -1.78 5.50
CA ASP A 116 21.63 -3.00 4.97
C ASP A 116 22.16 -2.74 3.53
N PRO A 117 23.42 -3.12 3.20
CA PRO A 117 24.00 -2.91 1.88
C PRO A 117 23.25 -3.65 0.76
N HIS A 118 22.49 -4.68 1.11
CA HIS A 118 21.65 -5.46 0.20
C HIS A 118 20.23 -4.89 0.07
N THR A 119 20.02 -3.66 0.48
CA THR A 119 18.72 -2.97 0.34
C THR A 119 18.76 -1.94 -0.76
N ALA A 120 17.82 -2.07 -1.70
CA ALA A 120 17.46 -1.03 -2.65
C ALA A 120 16.26 -0.24 -2.11
N LYS A 121 16.33 1.09 -2.14
CA LYS A 121 15.30 2.00 -1.59
C LYS A 121 15.11 3.23 -2.46
N LEU A 122 13.90 3.77 -2.44
CA LEU A 122 13.56 5.02 -3.12
C LEU A 122 13.17 6.08 -2.09
N PRO A 123 13.72 7.28 -2.18
CA PRO A 123 13.37 8.38 -1.29
C PRO A 123 11.97 8.93 -1.55
N ASN A 124 11.49 8.81 -2.79
CA ASN A 124 10.20 9.35 -3.21
C ASN A 124 9.33 8.24 -3.77
N PHE A 125 8.36 7.81 -2.98
CA PHE A 125 7.49 6.69 -3.34
C PHE A 125 6.03 7.05 -3.09
N LEU A 126 5.14 6.75 -4.03
CA LEU A 126 3.70 7.00 -3.88
C LEU A 126 2.91 5.73 -3.61
N SER A 127 1.99 5.81 -2.66
CA SER A 127 0.92 4.83 -2.55
C SER A 127 -0.08 4.94 -3.71
N ALA A 128 -0.72 3.84 -4.08
CA ALA A 128 -1.75 3.82 -5.12
C ALA A 128 -2.99 4.64 -4.74
N GLY A 129 -3.28 4.73 -3.43
CA GLY A 129 -4.34 5.57 -2.86
C GLY A 129 -3.80 6.50 -1.77
N ILE A 130 -4.64 7.43 -1.31
CA ILE A 130 -4.33 8.32 -0.19
C ILE A 130 -4.83 7.80 1.16
N ILE A 131 -5.51 6.67 1.13
CA ILE A 131 -6.05 5.90 2.28
C ILE A 131 -5.82 4.42 2.03
N SER A 132 -6.00 3.61 3.05
CA SER A 132 -5.64 2.18 3.07
C SER A 132 -6.28 1.36 1.95
N ARG A 133 -7.61 1.38 1.80
CA ARG A 133 -8.32 0.46 0.89
C ARG A 133 -7.87 0.57 -0.56
N PRO A 134 -7.88 1.73 -1.24
CA PRO A 134 -7.41 1.83 -2.62
C PRO A 134 -5.91 1.49 -2.77
N SER A 135 -5.11 1.71 -1.73
CA SER A 135 -3.69 1.34 -1.73
C SER A 135 -3.51 -0.18 -1.71
N ILE A 136 -4.22 -0.88 -0.83
CA ILE A 136 -4.22 -2.35 -0.75
C ILE A 136 -4.77 -2.97 -2.04
N VAL A 137 -5.85 -2.41 -2.58
CA VAL A 137 -6.40 -2.82 -3.89
C VAL A 137 -5.34 -2.70 -4.99
N GLY A 138 -4.64 -1.56 -5.06
CA GLY A 138 -3.57 -1.34 -6.04
C GLY A 138 -2.43 -2.35 -5.90
N LEU A 139 -2.00 -2.66 -4.67
CA LEU A 139 -0.97 -3.67 -4.39
C LEU A 139 -1.40 -5.09 -4.80
N MET A 140 -2.65 -5.46 -4.56
CA MET A 140 -3.17 -6.78 -4.90
C MET A 140 -3.40 -6.97 -6.40
N THR A 141 -3.97 -5.95 -7.06
CA THR A 141 -4.47 -6.09 -8.44
C THR A 141 -3.56 -5.50 -9.50
N GLY A 142 -2.61 -4.62 -9.13
CA GLY A 142 -1.85 -3.81 -10.07
C GLY A 142 -2.69 -2.77 -10.82
N ILE A 143 -3.94 -2.51 -10.37
CA ILE A 143 -4.87 -1.55 -10.97
C ILE A 143 -4.95 -0.28 -10.12
N PHE A 144 -5.01 0.86 -10.78
CA PHE A 144 -5.32 2.13 -10.15
C PHE A 144 -6.82 2.19 -9.79
N ASP A 145 -7.16 2.12 -8.51
CA ASP A 145 -8.56 2.06 -8.03
C ASP A 145 -9.42 3.28 -8.44
N ALA A 146 -8.79 4.44 -8.65
CA ALA A 146 -9.44 5.69 -9.07
C ALA A 146 -10.55 6.18 -8.11
N GLY A 147 -10.57 5.73 -6.85
CA GLY A 147 -11.62 6.04 -5.88
C GLY A 147 -12.94 5.34 -6.16
N LEU A 148 -12.90 4.24 -6.90
CA LEU A 148 -14.08 3.43 -7.24
C LEU A 148 -14.38 2.33 -6.22
N GLU A 149 -13.52 2.16 -5.20
CA GLU A 149 -13.69 1.20 -4.10
C GLU A 149 -13.92 -0.23 -4.63
N LEU A 150 -12.97 -0.76 -5.43
CA LEU A 150 -13.12 -2.05 -6.12
C LEU A 150 -13.37 -3.21 -5.16
N ASN A 151 -12.76 -3.17 -3.97
CA ASN A 151 -12.98 -4.17 -2.92
C ASN A 151 -14.40 -4.18 -2.33
N GLU A 152 -15.18 -3.11 -2.49
CA GLU A 152 -16.57 -3.01 -2.03
C GLU A 152 -17.57 -3.45 -3.11
N ARG A 153 -17.10 -3.84 -4.30
CA ARG A 153 -17.95 -4.20 -5.44
C ARG A 153 -18.09 -5.70 -5.54
N GLU A 154 -19.31 -6.20 -5.38
CA GLU A 154 -19.62 -7.63 -5.43
C GLU A 154 -19.10 -8.30 -6.71
N ASN A 155 -19.19 -7.63 -7.85
CA ASN A 155 -18.69 -8.14 -9.12
C ASN A 155 -17.18 -8.46 -9.09
N TRP A 156 -16.40 -7.79 -8.22
CA TRP A 156 -14.98 -8.00 -8.05
C TRP A 156 -14.64 -9.11 -7.03
N TRP A 157 -15.64 -9.72 -6.41
CA TRP A 157 -15.44 -10.85 -5.48
C TRP A 157 -15.50 -12.21 -6.18
N HIS A 158 -15.87 -12.24 -7.47
CA HIS A 158 -16.06 -13.47 -8.24
C HIS A 158 -15.13 -13.61 -9.44
N GLY A 159 -14.24 -12.67 -9.65
CA GLY A 159 -13.30 -12.71 -10.74
C GLY A 159 -12.07 -11.83 -10.47
N THR A 160 -11.00 -12.11 -11.18
CA THR A 160 -9.74 -11.38 -11.07
C THR A 160 -9.32 -10.77 -12.40
N VAL A 161 -8.21 -10.06 -12.35
CA VAL A 161 -7.59 -9.38 -13.48
C VAL A 161 -6.22 -9.98 -13.79
N PRO A 162 -5.78 -9.98 -15.05
CA PRO A 162 -4.47 -10.54 -15.43
C PRO A 162 -3.28 -9.86 -14.76
N THR A 163 -3.45 -8.61 -14.29
CA THR A 163 -2.41 -7.82 -13.59
C THR A 163 -2.30 -8.13 -12.10
N SER A 164 -3.10 -9.05 -11.54
CA SER A 164 -3.07 -9.38 -10.12
C SER A 164 -1.73 -9.95 -9.68
N LEU A 165 -1.14 -9.41 -8.60
CA LEU A 165 0.16 -9.85 -8.07
C LEU A 165 0.17 -11.32 -7.65
N PRO A 166 -0.76 -11.83 -6.81
CA PRO A 166 -0.78 -13.26 -6.45
C PRO A 166 -0.97 -14.17 -7.67
N LEU A 167 -1.80 -13.78 -8.64
CA LEU A 167 -1.98 -14.54 -9.87
C LEU A 167 -0.68 -14.66 -10.68
N GLN A 168 0.08 -13.58 -10.83
CA GLN A 168 1.35 -13.58 -11.57
C GLN A 168 2.40 -14.43 -10.84
N LEU A 169 2.46 -14.36 -9.51
CA LEU A 169 3.35 -15.18 -8.71
C LEU A 169 2.96 -16.67 -8.75
N LYS A 170 1.67 -16.98 -8.81
CA LYS A 170 1.17 -18.35 -8.98
C LYS A 170 1.67 -18.98 -10.29
N LYS A 171 1.77 -18.20 -11.39
CA LYS A 171 2.38 -18.64 -12.66
C LYS A 171 3.87 -18.99 -12.51
N LEU A 172 4.56 -18.41 -11.53
CA LEU A 172 5.94 -18.75 -11.17
C LEU A 172 6.05 -19.84 -10.11
N GLY A 173 4.92 -20.46 -9.69
CA GLY A 173 4.86 -21.55 -8.75
C GLY A 173 4.85 -21.14 -7.28
N TYR A 174 4.51 -19.88 -6.97
CA TYR A 174 4.32 -19.43 -5.59
C TYR A 174 2.91 -19.72 -5.11
N ARG A 175 2.77 -20.23 -3.88
CA ARG A 175 1.53 -20.16 -3.10
C ARG A 175 1.45 -18.79 -2.43
N SER A 176 0.30 -18.17 -2.45
CA SER A 176 0.11 -16.79 -1.99
C SER A 176 -0.81 -16.69 -0.78
N THR A 177 -0.39 -16.00 0.27
CA THR A 177 -1.17 -15.81 1.50
C THR A 177 -1.29 -14.33 1.85
N TYR A 178 -2.50 -13.88 2.12
CA TYR A 178 -2.78 -12.54 2.64
C TYR A 178 -2.98 -12.58 4.16
N TRP A 179 -2.24 -11.79 4.89
CA TRP A 179 -2.28 -11.66 6.36
C TRP A 179 -2.72 -10.25 6.72
N TYR A 180 -3.82 -10.12 7.41
CA TYR A 180 -4.33 -8.82 7.81
C TYR A 180 -4.41 -8.70 9.34
N GLY A 181 -3.80 -7.64 9.89
CA GLY A 181 -3.84 -7.32 11.33
C GLY A 181 -5.24 -7.05 11.87
N GLY A 182 -6.18 -6.69 11.00
CA GLY A 182 -7.59 -6.47 11.33
C GLY A 182 -8.50 -7.65 11.03
N SER A 183 -9.80 -7.38 10.94
CA SER A 183 -10.79 -8.34 10.47
C SER A 183 -10.93 -8.28 8.95
N LEU A 184 -10.82 -9.41 8.25
CA LEU A 184 -10.99 -9.51 6.81
C LEU A 184 -12.37 -9.04 6.31
N THR A 185 -13.40 -9.07 7.16
CA THR A 185 -14.71 -8.52 6.81
C THR A 185 -14.72 -7.00 6.70
N HIS A 186 -13.73 -6.34 7.30
CA HIS A 186 -13.54 -4.90 7.13
C HIS A 186 -12.95 -4.62 5.75
N GLY A 187 -13.73 -3.95 4.89
CA GLY A 187 -13.37 -3.72 3.49
C GLY A 187 -13.52 -4.94 2.58
N ASN A 188 -14.31 -5.95 3.02
CA ASN A 188 -14.65 -7.15 2.25
C ASN A 188 -13.43 -7.95 1.74
N PHE A 189 -12.27 -7.88 2.42
CA PHE A 189 -11.07 -8.60 2.01
C PHE A 189 -11.22 -10.13 2.13
N ASN A 190 -12.17 -10.62 2.95
CA ASN A 190 -12.55 -12.04 2.97
C ASN A 190 -13.09 -12.55 1.62
N GLN A 191 -13.66 -11.66 0.81
CA GLN A 191 -14.15 -11.97 -0.56
C GLN A 191 -13.12 -11.51 -1.61
N PHE A 192 -12.55 -10.33 -1.43
CA PHE A 192 -11.70 -9.70 -2.42
C PHE A 192 -10.31 -10.35 -2.56
N ALA A 193 -9.66 -10.74 -1.46
CA ALA A 193 -8.33 -11.35 -1.53
C ALA A 193 -8.33 -12.70 -2.28
N PRO A 194 -9.25 -13.66 -2.00
CA PRO A 194 -9.38 -14.85 -2.82
C PRO A 194 -9.68 -14.56 -4.29
N ALA A 195 -10.54 -13.57 -4.58
CA ALA A 195 -10.83 -13.15 -5.94
C ALA A 195 -9.59 -12.60 -6.67
N CYS A 196 -8.67 -11.92 -5.96
CA CYS A 196 -7.38 -11.53 -6.50
C CYS A 196 -6.43 -12.70 -6.78
N GLY A 197 -6.74 -13.92 -6.32
CA GLY A 197 -5.94 -15.11 -6.56
C GLY A 197 -5.06 -15.55 -5.39
N PHE A 198 -5.23 -14.96 -4.20
CA PHE A 198 -4.61 -15.50 -2.99
C PHE A 198 -5.15 -16.88 -2.67
N ASP A 199 -4.27 -17.82 -2.33
CA ASP A 199 -4.64 -19.20 -1.97
C ASP A 199 -5.19 -19.28 -0.54
N ALA A 200 -4.81 -18.34 0.33
CA ALA A 200 -5.33 -18.20 1.69
C ALA A 200 -5.36 -16.72 2.13
N ALA A 201 -6.26 -16.40 3.06
CA ALA A 201 -6.33 -15.11 3.72
C ALA A 201 -6.62 -15.30 5.21
N TYR A 202 -5.84 -14.67 6.06
CA TYR A 202 -5.90 -14.80 7.52
C TYR A 202 -6.18 -13.46 8.20
N SER A 203 -7.14 -13.49 9.12
CA SER A 203 -7.52 -12.36 9.97
C SER A 203 -6.84 -12.49 11.34
N ALA A 204 -6.03 -11.52 11.75
CA ALA A 204 -5.39 -11.55 13.06
C ALA A 204 -6.41 -11.62 14.20
N THR A 205 -7.59 -11.04 14.03
CA THR A 205 -8.67 -11.12 15.01
C THR A 205 -9.21 -12.55 15.23
N GLU A 206 -8.87 -13.48 14.34
CA GLU A 206 -9.25 -14.88 14.44
C GLU A 206 -8.09 -15.73 14.94
N PHE A 207 -6.91 -15.68 14.28
CA PHE A 207 -5.81 -16.60 14.60
C PHE A 207 -4.96 -16.18 15.81
N CYS A 208 -5.00 -14.90 16.24
CA CYS A 208 -4.32 -14.45 17.46
C CYS A 208 -5.12 -14.74 18.75
N GLY A 209 -6.37 -15.20 18.63
CA GLY A 209 -7.26 -15.46 19.76
C GLY A 209 -8.08 -14.25 20.19
N SER A 210 -9.18 -14.53 20.91
CA SER A 210 -10.15 -13.51 21.34
C SER A 210 -9.56 -12.46 22.30
N ASP A 211 -8.60 -12.87 23.11
CA ASP A 211 -7.99 -12.09 24.18
C ASP A 211 -6.76 -11.30 23.73
N ALA A 212 -6.37 -11.43 22.46
CA ALA A 212 -5.26 -10.68 21.90
C ALA A 212 -5.47 -9.17 22.07
N PRO A 213 -4.45 -8.42 22.51
CA PRO A 213 -4.53 -6.97 22.63
C PRO A 213 -4.77 -6.35 21.25
N LYS A 214 -5.72 -5.44 21.18
CA LYS A 214 -6.16 -4.86 19.90
C LYS A 214 -6.60 -3.41 20.05
N THR A 215 -6.48 -2.69 18.93
CA THR A 215 -7.15 -1.41 18.72
C THR A 215 -8.57 -1.65 18.22
N TRP A 216 -9.29 -0.61 17.85
CA TRP A 216 -10.58 -0.75 17.19
C TRP A 216 -10.46 -1.26 15.73
N VAL A 217 -9.25 -1.18 15.12
CA VAL A 217 -8.97 -1.64 13.75
C VAL A 217 -8.51 -3.09 13.72
N GLY A 218 -7.59 -3.46 14.64
CA GLY A 218 -7.00 -4.79 14.62
C GLY A 218 -6.13 -5.12 15.82
N VAL A 219 -5.56 -6.31 15.80
CA VAL A 219 -4.61 -6.81 16.81
C VAL A 219 -3.32 -6.00 16.74
N TYR A 220 -2.67 -5.79 17.89
CA TYR A 220 -1.39 -5.08 17.92
C TYR A 220 -0.32 -5.78 17.08
N ASP A 221 0.44 -5.03 16.31
CA ASP A 221 1.37 -5.54 15.30
C ASP A 221 2.43 -6.47 15.87
N ASN A 222 2.87 -6.22 17.12
CA ASN A 222 3.82 -7.10 17.78
C ASN A 222 3.26 -8.51 18.05
N VAL A 223 1.96 -8.63 18.34
CA VAL A 223 1.28 -9.92 18.51
C VAL A 223 0.94 -10.53 17.14
N PHE A 224 0.41 -9.73 16.25
CA PHE A 224 0.04 -10.14 14.89
C PHE A 224 1.25 -10.72 14.13
N LEU A 225 2.34 -9.95 14.02
CA LEU A 225 3.50 -10.36 13.23
C LEU A 225 4.28 -11.52 13.87
N GLU A 226 4.33 -11.59 15.21
CA GLU A 226 4.93 -12.74 15.90
C GLU A 226 4.15 -14.01 15.62
N LYS A 227 2.81 -13.97 15.72
CA LYS A 227 1.95 -15.12 15.46
C LYS A 227 1.95 -15.52 13.98
N ALA A 228 1.96 -14.55 13.07
CA ALA A 228 2.10 -14.82 11.63
C ALA A 228 3.44 -15.50 11.34
N ALA A 229 4.54 -15.04 11.94
CA ALA A 229 5.86 -15.67 11.78
C ALA A 229 5.89 -17.12 12.26
N GLU A 230 5.26 -17.41 13.39
CA GLU A 230 5.10 -18.78 13.90
C GLU A 230 4.33 -19.68 12.92
N LEU A 231 3.19 -19.20 12.43
CA LEU A 231 2.35 -19.97 11.51
C LEU A 231 3.04 -20.22 10.16
N ILE A 232 3.72 -19.21 9.61
CA ILE A 232 4.49 -19.34 8.36
C ILE A 232 5.56 -20.42 8.50
N GLN A 233 6.26 -20.49 9.64
CA GLN A 233 7.27 -21.50 9.87
C GLN A 233 6.67 -22.89 10.15
N GLN A 234 5.52 -22.97 10.81
CA GLN A 234 4.83 -24.24 11.11
C GLN A 234 4.20 -24.86 9.87
N GLU A 235 3.65 -24.04 8.98
CA GLU A 235 2.95 -24.49 7.77
C GLU A 235 3.85 -24.57 6.54
N ASP A 236 5.16 -24.32 6.69
CA ASP A 236 6.12 -24.33 5.59
C ASP A 236 6.18 -25.66 4.89
N SER A 237 5.63 -25.72 3.68
CA SER A 237 5.54 -26.92 2.84
C SER A 237 6.81 -27.21 2.03
N GLY A 238 7.80 -26.32 2.08
CA GLY A 238 8.98 -26.37 1.20
C GLY A 238 8.76 -25.80 -0.20
N GLN A 239 7.54 -25.41 -0.55
CA GLN A 239 7.24 -24.75 -1.82
C GLN A 239 7.56 -23.26 -1.77
N PRO A 240 7.73 -22.60 -2.94
CA PRO A 240 7.82 -21.13 -2.96
C PRO A 240 6.54 -20.47 -2.43
N GLU A 241 6.68 -19.48 -1.57
CA GLU A 241 5.56 -18.80 -0.92
C GLU A 241 5.69 -17.27 -1.00
N PHE A 242 4.55 -16.63 -1.23
CA PHE A 242 4.39 -15.19 -1.18
C PHE A 242 3.44 -14.82 -0.04
N HIS A 243 3.90 -13.94 0.83
CA HIS A 243 3.13 -13.44 1.96
C HIS A 243 2.97 -11.93 1.84
N MET A 244 1.74 -11.45 1.76
CA MET A 244 1.43 -10.04 1.91
C MET A 244 0.87 -9.82 3.31
N LEU A 245 1.60 -9.06 4.15
CA LEU A 245 1.22 -8.79 5.54
C LEU A 245 0.88 -7.30 5.67
N TYR A 246 -0.32 -7.01 6.17
CA TYR A 246 -0.78 -5.64 6.38
C TYR A 246 -1.07 -5.38 7.86
N THR A 247 -0.34 -4.44 8.46
CA THR A 247 -0.42 -4.07 9.87
C THR A 247 -1.51 -3.03 10.15
N THR A 248 -1.82 -2.74 11.41
CA THR A 248 -2.93 -1.84 11.76
C THR A 248 -2.70 -0.99 13.01
N THR A 249 -1.60 -1.20 13.75
CA THR A 249 -1.44 -0.61 15.08
C THR A 249 -1.32 0.92 15.03
N PHE A 250 -0.60 1.44 14.03
CA PHE A 250 -0.39 2.89 13.93
C PHE A 250 -1.59 3.62 13.35
N HIS A 251 -2.79 3.26 13.78
CA HIS A 251 -4.04 3.93 13.43
C HIS A 251 -4.62 4.68 14.63
N GLY A 252 -4.98 5.97 14.45
CA GLY A 252 -5.60 6.77 15.51
C GLY A 252 -6.82 6.09 16.16
N PRO A 253 -7.12 6.43 17.39
CA PRO A 253 -6.69 7.55 18.23
C PRO A 253 -5.53 7.29 19.21
N PHE A 254 -4.61 6.35 18.97
CA PHE A 254 -3.38 6.08 19.73
C PHE A 254 -3.60 5.89 21.24
N LYS A 255 -4.42 4.91 21.61
CA LYS A 255 -4.82 4.66 23.02
C LYS A 255 -4.06 3.52 23.69
N ILE A 256 -2.94 3.07 23.11
CA ILE A 256 -2.13 1.96 23.63
C ILE A 256 -1.42 2.41 24.92
N ASN A 257 -1.36 1.52 25.94
CA ASN A 257 -0.51 1.73 27.09
C ASN A 257 0.93 1.31 26.75
N LEU A 258 1.67 2.24 26.18
CA LEU A 258 3.01 2.00 25.64
C LEU A 258 4.04 1.55 26.69
N LYS A 259 3.81 1.87 27.98
CA LYS A 259 4.70 1.44 29.08
C LYS A 259 4.75 -0.08 29.22
N ASP A 260 3.65 -0.78 28.90
CA ASP A 260 3.57 -2.24 28.95
C ASP A 260 4.51 -2.90 27.90
N TYR A 261 4.96 -2.12 26.91
CA TYR A 261 5.86 -2.52 25.83
C TYR A 261 7.28 -1.94 25.97
N GLY A 262 7.58 -1.34 27.14
CA GLY A 262 8.91 -0.78 27.41
C GLY A 262 9.17 0.60 26.81
N TYR A 263 8.16 1.25 26.22
CA TYR A 263 8.33 2.61 25.71
C TYR A 263 8.41 3.61 26.87
N THR A 264 9.50 4.34 26.89
CA THR A 264 9.64 5.57 27.70
C THR A 264 10.27 6.63 26.83
N THR A 265 9.82 7.87 26.98
CA THR A 265 10.34 8.99 26.18
C THR A 265 11.85 9.14 26.33
N GLU A 266 12.35 9.08 27.59
CA GLU A 266 13.78 9.22 27.86
C GLU A 266 14.60 8.01 27.37
N GLY A 267 14.02 6.81 27.35
CA GLY A 267 14.71 5.61 26.88
C GLY A 267 14.76 5.51 25.36
N ILE A 268 13.72 5.93 24.68
CA ILE A 268 13.60 5.78 23.21
C ILE A 268 14.11 7.02 22.47
N MET A 269 13.73 8.21 22.90
CA MET A 269 14.08 9.48 22.21
C MET A 269 14.73 10.50 23.16
N PRO A 270 15.91 10.16 23.75
CA PRO A 270 16.59 11.06 24.69
C PRO A 270 16.93 12.42 24.09
N ASP A 271 17.25 12.45 22.81
CA ASP A 271 17.71 13.65 22.09
C ASP A 271 16.57 14.46 21.46
N ALA A 272 15.31 14.00 21.61
CA ALA A 272 14.17 14.74 21.08
C ALA A 272 13.97 16.09 21.81
N PRO A 273 13.50 17.13 21.11
CA PRO A 273 13.22 18.43 21.72
C PRO A 273 12.24 18.31 22.91
N LYS A 274 12.46 19.15 23.93
CA LYS A 274 11.62 19.17 25.13
C LYS A 274 10.12 19.34 24.81
N ALA A 275 9.80 20.20 23.82
CA ALA A 275 8.43 20.44 23.39
C ALA A 275 7.72 19.21 22.83
N ILE A 276 8.48 18.21 22.34
CA ILE A 276 7.97 16.91 21.90
C ILE A 276 7.86 15.97 23.09
N LYS A 277 8.90 15.89 23.93
CA LYS A 277 8.93 15.00 25.09
C LYS A 277 7.87 15.30 26.15
N GLU A 278 7.41 16.54 26.25
CA GLU A 278 6.39 16.96 27.20
C GLU A 278 4.94 16.90 26.65
N ASP A 279 4.78 16.74 25.31
CA ASP A 279 3.45 16.65 24.69
C ASP A 279 2.91 15.22 24.70
N LYS A 280 1.95 14.95 25.57
CA LYS A 280 1.38 13.61 25.76
C LYS A 280 0.66 13.06 24.51
N ALA A 281 0.10 13.93 23.66
CA ALA A 281 -0.59 13.49 22.46
C ALA A 281 0.44 13.04 21.41
N ILE A 282 1.47 13.85 21.20
CA ILE A 282 2.61 13.51 20.33
C ILE A 282 3.29 12.23 20.80
N GLN A 283 3.55 12.07 22.11
CA GLN A 283 4.19 10.86 22.63
C GLN A 283 3.37 9.59 22.38
N LYS A 284 2.05 9.67 22.46
CA LYS A 284 1.17 8.52 22.15
C LYS A 284 1.24 8.17 20.67
N GLU A 285 1.21 9.15 19.80
CA GLU A 285 1.37 8.96 18.36
C GLU A 285 2.73 8.34 18.05
N LEU A 286 3.83 9.00 18.44
CA LEU A 286 5.18 8.53 18.14
C LEU A 286 5.50 7.18 18.78
N GLY A 287 5.06 6.96 20.02
CA GLY A 287 5.26 5.67 20.70
C GLY A 287 4.45 4.53 20.06
N THR A 288 3.27 4.83 19.50
CA THR A 288 2.50 3.82 18.75
C THR A 288 3.20 3.47 17.44
N PHE A 289 3.78 4.46 16.74
CA PHE A 289 4.62 4.22 15.57
C PHE A 289 5.83 3.35 15.93
N TRP A 290 6.56 3.71 17.00
CA TRP A 290 7.71 2.95 17.49
C TRP A 290 7.35 1.49 17.75
N LEU A 291 6.21 1.21 18.38
CA LEU A 291 5.77 -0.16 18.66
C LEU A 291 5.54 -0.97 17.36
N SER A 292 4.93 -0.35 16.36
CA SER A 292 4.74 -0.95 15.03
C SER A 292 6.08 -1.19 14.32
N ASP A 293 7.00 -0.23 14.36
CA ASP A 293 8.35 -0.35 13.79
C ASP A 293 9.15 -1.50 14.42
N GLN A 294 9.12 -1.61 15.77
CA GLN A 294 9.77 -2.72 16.48
C GLN A 294 9.20 -4.08 16.07
N ALA A 295 7.89 -4.17 15.88
CA ALA A 295 7.24 -5.39 15.44
C ALA A 295 7.68 -5.79 14.02
N ILE A 296 7.75 -4.82 13.10
CA ILE A 296 8.24 -5.02 11.73
C ILE A 296 9.69 -5.49 11.76
N GLY A 297 10.56 -4.83 12.52
CA GLY A 297 11.98 -5.21 12.63
C GLY A 297 12.19 -6.61 13.21
N LYS A 298 11.41 -6.97 14.26
CA LYS A 298 11.43 -8.33 14.84
C LYS A 298 11.00 -9.39 13.82
N PHE A 299 9.91 -9.13 13.08
CA PHE A 299 9.43 -10.05 12.04
C PHE A 299 10.50 -10.26 10.97
N ILE A 300 11.10 -9.18 10.44
CA ILE A 300 12.16 -9.24 9.43
C ILE A 300 13.33 -10.08 9.93
N THR A 301 13.80 -9.83 11.14
CA THR A 301 14.92 -10.56 11.74
C THR A 301 14.62 -12.04 11.90
N THR A 302 13.42 -12.39 12.39
CA THR A 302 12.96 -13.77 12.57
C THR A 302 12.86 -14.50 11.24
N MET A 303 12.24 -13.90 10.23
CA MET A 303 12.08 -14.53 8.93
C MET A 303 13.40 -14.63 8.16
N ARG A 304 14.31 -13.66 8.28
CA ARG A 304 15.64 -13.73 7.68
C ARG A 304 16.49 -14.85 8.29
N GLN A 305 16.37 -15.10 9.59
CA GLN A 305 17.05 -16.23 10.25
C GLN A 305 16.48 -17.57 9.76
N ALA A 306 15.17 -17.68 9.62
CA ALA A 306 14.52 -18.91 9.13
C ALA A 306 14.75 -19.14 7.62
N TYR A 307 14.75 -18.08 6.84
CA TYR A 307 14.80 -18.09 5.37
C TYR A 307 15.83 -17.09 4.83
N PRO A 308 17.14 -17.44 4.84
CA PRO A 308 18.21 -16.48 4.48
C PRO A 308 18.13 -15.93 3.04
N ASP A 309 17.44 -16.64 2.14
CA ASP A 309 17.28 -16.30 0.72
C ASP A 309 15.92 -15.61 0.43
N CYS A 310 15.23 -15.11 1.46
CA CYS A 310 13.95 -14.44 1.24
C CYS A 310 14.12 -13.04 0.63
N LEU A 311 13.10 -12.62 -0.11
CA LEU A 311 12.95 -11.25 -0.60
C LEU A 311 11.99 -10.50 0.32
N PHE A 312 12.46 -9.43 0.95
CA PHE A 312 11.62 -8.48 1.65
C PHE A 312 11.29 -7.29 0.75
N ILE A 313 10.04 -6.88 0.76
CA ILE A 313 9.56 -5.60 0.23
C ILE A 313 8.77 -4.95 1.36
N VAL A 314 9.20 -3.78 1.80
CA VAL A 314 8.56 -3.04 2.89
C VAL A 314 8.07 -1.71 2.36
N THR A 315 6.79 -1.45 2.57
CA THR A 315 6.16 -0.17 2.24
C THR A 315 5.08 0.16 3.26
N ALA A 316 4.37 1.26 3.10
CA ALA A 316 3.16 1.54 3.85
C ALA A 316 1.94 1.49 2.93
N ASP A 317 0.75 1.42 3.50
CA ASP A 317 -0.48 1.63 2.73
C ASP A 317 -0.62 3.08 2.24
N HIS A 318 -0.28 4.05 3.07
CA HIS A 318 -0.16 5.49 2.73
C HIS A 318 0.78 6.19 3.74
N ALA A 319 1.00 7.49 3.59
CA ALA A 319 1.64 8.31 4.59
C ALA A 319 0.62 9.26 5.24
N ILE A 320 0.91 9.72 6.45
CA ILE A 320 0.13 10.71 7.17
C ILE A 320 1.02 11.84 7.65
N ASN A 321 0.40 12.94 8.09
CA ASN A 321 1.10 14.02 8.75
C ASN A 321 1.33 13.69 10.23
N LEU A 322 2.58 13.82 10.67
CA LEU A 322 2.93 13.71 12.09
C LEU A 322 2.63 15.00 12.84
N SER A 323 1.93 14.90 13.95
CA SER A 323 1.59 16.05 14.79
C SER A 323 2.81 16.77 15.39
N CYS A 324 3.97 16.12 15.41
CA CYS A 324 5.22 16.72 15.92
C CYS A 324 6.00 17.52 14.87
N LEU A 325 5.69 17.42 13.57
CA LEU A 325 6.48 17.93 12.47
C LEU A 325 6.88 19.41 12.69
N LYS A 326 5.92 20.28 12.87
CA LYS A 326 6.20 21.72 13.05
C LYS A 326 7.04 22.03 14.30
N LYS A 327 6.87 21.25 15.37
CA LYS A 327 7.65 21.40 16.60
C LYS A 327 9.09 20.91 16.43
N LEU A 328 9.29 19.93 15.57
CA LEU A 328 10.59 19.32 15.31
C LEU A 328 11.39 20.14 14.30
N THR A 329 10.80 20.48 13.16
CA THR A 329 11.48 21.04 12.00
C THR A 329 11.33 22.56 11.91
N GLY A 330 10.34 23.15 12.58
CA GLY A 330 10.02 24.59 12.53
C GLY A 330 9.24 25.03 11.29
N HIS A 331 9.06 24.16 10.28
CA HIS A 331 8.29 24.47 9.07
C HIS A 331 6.94 23.73 9.05
N ASP A 332 6.06 24.18 8.19
CA ASP A 332 4.80 23.52 7.95
C ASP A 332 5.01 22.30 7.05
N GLU A 333 4.06 21.36 7.12
CA GLU A 333 4.04 20.14 6.33
C GLU A 333 4.16 20.39 4.82
N THR A 334 4.99 19.61 4.17
CA THR A 334 5.11 19.56 2.71
C THR A 334 4.19 18.49 2.09
N ILE A 335 4.02 18.52 0.76
CA ILE A 335 3.30 17.42 0.08
C ILE A 335 4.08 16.11 0.26
N HIS A 336 5.40 16.18 0.21
CA HIS A 336 6.28 15.03 0.37
C HIS A 336 6.07 14.35 1.73
N ASP A 337 6.09 15.10 2.81
CA ASP A 337 5.87 14.58 4.17
C ASP A 337 4.54 13.82 4.30
N ARG A 338 3.51 14.35 3.67
CA ARG A 338 2.16 13.81 3.74
C ARG A 338 1.93 12.58 2.86
N ARG A 339 2.72 12.37 1.82
CA ARG A 339 2.35 11.48 0.72
C ARG A 339 3.35 10.38 0.42
N THR A 340 4.51 10.38 1.05
CA THR A 340 5.56 9.40 0.76
C THR A 340 5.63 8.30 1.81
N PRO A 341 5.07 7.10 1.53
CA PRO A 341 5.39 5.90 2.29
C PRO A 341 6.85 5.50 2.10
N VAL A 342 7.39 4.75 3.07
CA VAL A 342 8.70 4.13 2.88
C VAL A 342 8.65 3.11 1.74
N PHE A 343 9.76 2.94 1.05
CA PHE A 343 9.96 1.82 0.14
C PHE A 343 11.38 1.26 0.32
N MET A 344 11.43 -0.02 0.68
CA MET A 344 12.66 -0.80 0.83
C MET A 344 12.46 -2.17 0.19
N MET A 345 13.48 -2.65 -0.50
CA MET A 345 13.52 -3.99 -1.09
C MET A 345 14.86 -4.62 -0.77
N ASN A 346 14.87 -5.77 -0.08
CA ASN A 346 16.10 -6.41 0.42
C ASN A 346 16.16 -7.88 0.01
N HIS A 347 17.30 -8.28 -0.52
CA HIS A 347 17.66 -9.66 -0.80
C HIS A 347 19.20 -9.76 -0.89
N LYS A 348 19.80 -10.88 -0.53
CA LYS A 348 21.27 -11.06 -0.51
C LYS A 348 21.97 -10.72 -1.85
N ASP A 349 21.27 -10.83 -2.97
CA ASP A 349 21.80 -10.55 -4.31
C ASP A 349 21.45 -9.12 -4.80
N LEU A 350 20.83 -8.28 -3.96
CA LEU A 350 20.47 -6.91 -4.28
C LEU A 350 21.49 -5.90 -3.75
N ASP A 351 21.52 -4.76 -4.40
CA ASP A 351 22.05 -3.50 -3.91
C ASP A 351 21.27 -2.33 -4.55
N GLN A 352 21.61 -1.11 -4.21
CA GLN A 352 20.95 0.10 -4.71
C GLN A 352 21.00 0.22 -6.24
N SER A 353 22.03 -0.34 -6.91
CA SER A 353 22.22 -0.21 -8.36
C SER A 353 21.10 -0.87 -9.18
N ILE A 354 20.36 -1.79 -8.57
CA ILE A 354 19.22 -2.47 -9.24
C ILE A 354 18.15 -1.48 -9.71
N LEU A 355 17.99 -0.36 -9.00
CA LEU A 355 17.05 0.70 -9.33
C LEU A 355 17.62 1.73 -10.33
N GLY A 356 18.90 1.56 -10.75
CA GLY A 356 19.58 2.51 -11.64
C GLY A 356 19.61 3.92 -11.05
N ASN A 357 19.18 4.90 -11.85
CA ASN A 357 19.10 6.31 -11.44
C ASN A 357 17.68 6.71 -10.98
N ASN A 358 16.77 5.75 -10.77
CA ASN A 358 15.43 6.06 -10.30
C ASN A 358 15.46 6.60 -8.88
N VAL A 359 14.75 7.70 -8.66
CA VAL A 359 14.54 8.33 -7.36
C VAL A 359 13.05 8.33 -6.97
N ILE A 360 12.20 7.83 -7.88
CA ILE A 360 10.75 7.77 -7.72
C ILE A 360 10.20 6.38 -8.00
N GLY A 361 9.07 6.05 -7.40
CA GLY A 361 8.31 4.83 -7.64
C GLY A 361 6.91 4.88 -7.05
N SER A 362 6.13 3.82 -7.20
CA SER A 362 4.82 3.68 -6.56
C SER A 362 4.44 2.23 -6.33
N HIS A 363 3.38 1.99 -5.56
CA HIS A 363 2.81 0.66 -5.35
C HIS A 363 2.58 -0.11 -6.66
N LEU A 364 2.14 0.58 -7.70
CA LEU A 364 1.79 -0.02 -8.99
C LEU A 364 3.03 -0.50 -9.80
N HIS A 365 4.23 -0.14 -9.34
CA HIS A 365 5.51 -0.61 -9.90
C HIS A 365 6.07 -1.84 -9.16
N ILE A 366 5.49 -2.23 -8.00
CA ILE A 366 6.01 -3.36 -7.20
C ILE A 366 5.89 -4.67 -7.98
N LEU A 367 4.71 -4.98 -8.51
CA LEU A 367 4.50 -6.21 -9.29
C LEU A 367 5.51 -6.37 -10.44
N PRO A 368 5.63 -5.43 -11.39
CA PRO A 368 6.56 -5.60 -12.50
C PRO A 368 8.02 -5.63 -12.03
N THR A 369 8.35 -5.00 -10.90
CA THR A 369 9.70 -5.08 -10.34
C THR A 369 9.99 -6.48 -9.82
N ILE A 370 9.06 -7.10 -9.07
CA ILE A 370 9.21 -8.49 -8.65
C ILE A 370 9.39 -9.40 -9.88
N MET A 371 8.57 -9.24 -10.93
CA MET A 371 8.69 -10.06 -12.14
C MET A 371 10.05 -9.92 -12.80
N GLU A 372 10.59 -8.69 -12.96
CA GLU A 372 11.90 -8.46 -13.56
C GLU A 372 13.07 -8.92 -12.66
N LEU A 373 12.84 -9.10 -11.35
CA LEU A 373 13.85 -9.65 -10.45
C LEU A 373 13.96 -11.17 -10.52
N ILE A 374 12.82 -11.89 -10.62
CA ILE A 374 12.81 -13.34 -10.38
C ILE A 374 12.32 -14.19 -11.55
N ALA A 375 11.62 -13.60 -12.53
CA ALA A 375 11.04 -14.37 -13.61
C ALA A 375 12.12 -14.82 -14.64
N PRO A 376 12.00 -16.03 -15.18
CA PRO A 376 12.92 -16.49 -16.22
C PRO A 376 12.78 -15.64 -17.50
N LYS A 377 13.87 -15.55 -18.27
CA LYS A 377 13.86 -14.84 -19.55
C LYS A 377 12.77 -15.37 -20.48
N GLY A 378 11.98 -14.46 -21.02
CA GLY A 378 10.86 -14.80 -21.91
C GLY A 378 9.54 -15.07 -21.19
N PHE A 379 9.52 -15.06 -19.85
CA PHE A 379 8.29 -15.19 -19.09
C PHE A 379 7.36 -14.00 -19.36
N THR A 380 6.10 -14.31 -19.66
CA THR A 380 5.09 -13.28 -19.97
C THR A 380 4.26 -12.97 -18.73
N TYR A 381 4.13 -11.67 -18.44
CA TYR A 381 3.29 -11.15 -17.37
C TYR A 381 2.53 -9.90 -17.83
N TYR A 382 1.57 -9.43 -17.04
CA TYR A 382 0.76 -8.26 -17.34
C TYR A 382 0.98 -7.20 -16.26
N SER A 383 1.28 -5.97 -16.68
CA SER A 383 1.42 -4.82 -15.78
C SER A 383 1.20 -3.52 -16.51
N LEU A 384 0.37 -2.66 -15.93
CA LEU A 384 0.08 -1.31 -16.44
C LEU A 384 1.33 -0.40 -16.41
N PHE A 385 2.23 -0.64 -15.46
CA PHE A 385 3.39 0.20 -15.19
C PHE A 385 4.70 -0.55 -15.46
N PRO A 386 5.82 0.16 -15.73
CA PRO A 386 7.14 -0.46 -15.88
C PRO A 386 7.67 -0.96 -14.52
N SER A 387 8.70 -1.78 -14.56
CA SER A 387 9.51 -2.13 -13.38
C SER A 387 10.34 -0.93 -12.91
N MET A 388 10.59 -0.81 -11.62
CA MET A 388 11.53 0.18 -11.06
C MET A 388 13.01 -0.11 -11.43
N THR A 389 13.27 -1.22 -12.10
CA THR A 389 14.58 -1.51 -12.72
C THR A 389 14.73 -0.87 -14.12
N GLU A 390 13.71 -0.18 -14.61
CA GLU A 390 13.68 0.61 -15.83
C GLU A 390 13.51 2.10 -15.47
N PRO A 391 13.90 3.04 -16.34
CA PRO A 391 13.69 4.47 -16.08
C PRO A 391 12.23 4.80 -15.85
N ILE A 392 11.96 5.59 -14.82
CA ILE A 392 10.63 6.09 -14.45
C ILE A 392 10.69 7.63 -14.47
N ASP A 393 9.90 8.23 -15.33
CA ASP A 393 9.88 9.69 -15.50
C ASP A 393 8.82 10.36 -14.63
N TYR A 394 7.74 9.61 -14.29
CA TYR A 394 6.68 10.08 -13.41
C TYR A 394 5.90 8.93 -12.79
N VAL A 395 5.26 9.24 -11.68
CA VAL A 395 4.25 8.39 -11.03
C VAL A 395 3.07 9.26 -10.56
N PHE A 396 1.92 8.63 -10.31
CA PHE A 396 0.75 9.34 -9.82
C PHE A 396 -0.07 8.49 -8.84
N SER A 397 -0.88 9.18 -8.06
CA SER A 397 -1.95 8.63 -7.24
C SER A 397 -3.27 9.34 -7.55
N LEU A 398 -4.30 9.14 -6.73
CA LEU A 398 -5.61 9.78 -6.97
C LEU A 398 -5.54 11.31 -7.03
N HIS A 399 -4.73 11.94 -6.18
CA HIS A 399 -4.66 13.40 -6.06
C HIS A 399 -3.30 13.99 -6.39
N ASN A 400 -2.25 13.17 -6.40
CA ASN A 400 -0.87 13.62 -6.52
C ASN A 400 -0.18 13.06 -7.76
N TRP A 401 0.73 13.86 -8.28
CA TRP A 401 1.73 13.44 -9.25
C TRP A 401 3.13 13.63 -8.64
N LEU A 402 4.07 12.84 -9.10
CA LEU A 402 5.45 12.86 -8.65
C LEU A 402 6.37 12.64 -9.85
N ARG A 403 7.36 13.52 -9.99
CA ARG A 403 8.49 13.48 -10.94
C ARG A 403 9.80 13.41 -10.14
N PRO A 404 10.93 13.12 -10.78
CA PRO A 404 12.24 13.15 -10.10
C PRO A 404 12.61 14.49 -9.48
N ASP A 405 12.07 15.59 -9.99
CA ASP A 405 12.38 16.97 -9.61
C ASP A 405 11.30 17.65 -8.78
N ALA A 406 10.06 17.16 -8.80
CA ALA A 406 8.94 17.83 -8.14
C ALA A 406 7.78 16.89 -7.80
N MET A 407 6.96 17.34 -6.87
CA MET A 407 5.69 16.69 -6.49
C MET A 407 4.56 17.74 -6.41
N GLY A 408 3.37 17.39 -6.86
CA GLY A 408 2.24 18.31 -6.87
C GLY A 408 0.87 17.65 -6.77
N TYR A 409 -0.17 18.47 -6.82
CA TYR A 409 -1.57 18.04 -6.83
C TYR A 409 -2.19 18.19 -8.23
N TYR A 410 -3.15 17.32 -8.57
CA TYR A 410 -3.91 17.42 -9.81
C TYR A 410 -5.06 18.45 -9.79
N ASN A 411 -5.55 18.78 -8.60
CA ASN A 411 -6.71 19.63 -8.43
C ASN A 411 -6.39 21.12 -8.37
N ASN A 412 -5.11 21.47 -8.32
CA ASN A 412 -4.61 22.84 -8.33
C ASN A 412 -3.22 22.89 -8.97
N ASP A 413 -2.69 24.07 -9.19
CA ASP A 413 -1.36 24.27 -9.76
C ASP A 413 -0.24 24.26 -8.69
N PHE A 414 -0.54 23.79 -7.49
CA PHE A 414 0.44 23.73 -6.41
C PHE A 414 1.36 22.52 -6.56
N TYR A 415 2.65 22.78 -6.51
CA TYR A 415 3.71 21.77 -6.50
C TYR A 415 4.89 22.22 -5.64
N GLN A 416 5.74 21.29 -5.26
CA GLN A 416 6.96 21.51 -4.51
C GLN A 416 8.15 20.83 -5.20
N PRO A 417 9.31 21.51 -5.32
CA PRO A 417 10.56 20.88 -5.71
C PRO A 417 10.98 19.81 -4.69
N LEU A 418 11.59 18.71 -5.16
CA LEU A 418 12.10 17.62 -4.31
C LEU A 418 13.54 17.84 -3.86
N GLY A 419 14.13 18.99 -4.11
CA GLY A 419 15.46 19.33 -3.64
C GLY A 419 15.84 20.75 -3.97
N PRO A 420 16.80 21.33 -3.25
CA PRO A 420 17.21 22.73 -3.42
C PRO A 420 17.85 23.00 -4.80
N GLN A 421 18.29 21.96 -5.51
CA GLN A 421 18.83 22.06 -6.86
C GLN A 421 17.75 22.34 -7.93
N TYR A 422 16.47 22.16 -7.60
CA TYR A 422 15.36 22.40 -8.52
C TYR A 422 14.72 23.75 -8.19
N ALA A 423 15.00 24.76 -9.01
CA ALA A 423 14.34 26.05 -8.87
C ALA A 423 12.91 25.99 -9.41
N PRO A 424 11.95 26.73 -8.82
CA PRO A 424 10.56 26.76 -9.31
C PRO A 424 10.43 27.17 -10.77
N THR A 425 11.40 27.92 -11.30
CA THR A 425 11.47 28.38 -12.70
C THR A 425 11.82 27.28 -13.69
N ASP A 426 12.40 26.17 -13.23
CA ASP A 426 12.77 25.03 -14.09
C ASP A 426 11.62 24.06 -14.31
N LEU A 427 10.56 24.19 -13.52
CA LEU A 427 9.34 23.38 -13.59
C LEU A 427 8.32 24.00 -14.55
N LYS A 428 8.73 24.22 -15.82
CA LYS A 428 7.92 24.95 -16.83
C LYS A 428 6.68 24.18 -17.30
N GLU A 429 6.64 22.88 -17.10
CA GLU A 429 5.52 22.05 -17.49
C GLU A 429 4.85 21.47 -16.23
N GLY A 430 3.70 22.01 -15.87
CA GLY A 430 2.86 21.51 -14.79
C GLY A 430 2.35 20.07 -15.05
N PRO A 431 1.42 19.57 -14.24
CA PRO A 431 0.93 18.18 -14.29
C PRO A 431 0.20 17.80 -15.59
N ARG A 432 0.03 18.73 -16.53
CA ARG A 432 -0.75 18.55 -17.76
C ARG A 432 -0.31 17.38 -18.63
N PRO A 433 0.99 17.11 -18.84
CA PRO A 433 1.42 15.95 -19.64
C PRO A 433 0.95 14.60 -19.10
N TYR A 434 0.81 14.50 -17.77
CA TYR A 434 0.43 13.27 -17.05
C TYR A 434 -1.08 13.15 -16.81
N MET A 435 -1.85 14.18 -17.17
CA MET A 435 -3.32 14.17 -17.02
C MET A 435 -3.97 13.16 -17.95
N ASP A 436 -3.45 12.98 -19.16
CA ASP A 436 -3.99 12.00 -20.12
C ASP A 436 -3.72 10.58 -19.65
N GLU A 437 -2.53 10.28 -19.09
CA GLU A 437 -2.20 8.97 -18.52
C GLU A 437 -3.10 8.66 -17.32
N LYS A 438 -3.24 9.61 -16.39
CA LYS A 438 -4.14 9.44 -15.24
C LYS A 438 -5.58 9.21 -15.70
N LYS A 439 -6.07 10.04 -16.63
CA LYS A 439 -7.42 9.89 -17.20
C LYS A 439 -7.61 8.56 -17.90
N GLY A 440 -6.60 8.08 -18.60
CA GLY A 440 -6.60 6.77 -19.25
C GLY A 440 -6.70 5.62 -18.25
N MET A 441 -5.96 5.70 -17.12
CA MET A 441 -6.03 4.70 -16.06
C MET A 441 -7.37 4.74 -15.30
N GLU A 442 -7.91 5.93 -15.02
CA GLU A 442 -9.25 6.10 -14.47
C GLU A 442 -10.32 5.48 -15.38
N SER A 443 -10.23 5.74 -16.68
CA SER A 443 -11.17 5.19 -17.67
C SER A 443 -11.03 3.67 -17.82
N LEU A 444 -9.82 3.13 -17.72
CA LEU A 444 -9.59 1.69 -17.71
C LEU A 444 -10.31 1.03 -16.54
N THR A 445 -10.16 1.58 -15.34
CA THR A 445 -10.81 1.05 -14.15
C THR A 445 -12.33 1.18 -14.23
N ALA A 446 -12.84 2.34 -14.65
CA ALA A 446 -14.28 2.55 -14.86
C ALA A 446 -14.86 1.59 -15.91
N TYR A 447 -14.16 1.37 -17.01
CA TYR A 447 -14.54 0.41 -18.04
C TYR A 447 -14.66 -1.01 -17.49
N LEU A 448 -13.68 -1.47 -16.69
CA LEU A 448 -13.74 -2.79 -16.06
C LEU A 448 -14.87 -2.92 -15.05
N VAL A 449 -15.18 -1.85 -14.30
CA VAL A 449 -16.32 -1.82 -13.37
C VAL A 449 -17.65 -1.94 -14.11
N ASN A 450 -17.77 -1.28 -15.26
CA ASN A 450 -18.99 -1.31 -16.07
C ASN A 450 -19.14 -2.62 -16.88
N HIS A 451 -18.04 -3.38 -17.05
CA HIS A 451 -18.01 -4.65 -17.79
C HIS A 451 -17.51 -5.82 -16.92
N PRO A 452 -18.28 -6.22 -15.91
CA PRO A 452 -17.85 -7.25 -14.96
C PRO A 452 -17.59 -8.62 -15.61
N GLY A 453 -18.16 -8.90 -16.76
CA GLY A 453 -17.90 -10.10 -17.55
C GLY A 453 -16.46 -10.23 -18.08
N LEU A 454 -15.65 -9.15 -17.99
CA LEU A 454 -14.23 -9.15 -18.32
C LEU A 454 -13.36 -9.69 -17.16
N LEU A 455 -13.89 -9.71 -15.94
CA LEU A 455 -13.24 -10.34 -14.80
C LEU A 455 -13.43 -11.86 -14.91
N LYS A 456 -12.34 -12.60 -14.82
CA LYS A 456 -12.38 -14.07 -14.98
C LYS A 456 -11.92 -14.76 -13.69
N PRO A 457 -12.42 -15.96 -13.41
CA PRO A 457 -11.84 -16.78 -12.35
C PRO A 457 -10.33 -16.97 -12.56
N SER A 458 -9.56 -17.01 -11.48
CA SER A 458 -8.10 -17.11 -11.54
C SER A 458 -7.62 -18.31 -12.36
N ASP A 459 -8.32 -19.42 -12.29
CA ASP A 459 -7.99 -20.67 -13.01
C ASP A 459 -8.13 -20.53 -14.54
N GLU A 460 -9.01 -19.66 -15.04
CA GLU A 460 -9.10 -19.35 -16.47
C GLU A 460 -7.94 -18.48 -16.94
N LEU A 461 -7.42 -17.59 -16.09
CA LEU A 461 -6.29 -16.72 -16.41
C LEU A 461 -4.93 -17.41 -16.25
N LEU A 462 -4.89 -18.59 -15.64
CA LEU A 462 -3.68 -19.43 -15.50
C LEU A 462 -3.44 -20.33 -16.70
N LYS A 463 -4.47 -20.62 -17.49
CA LYS A 463 -4.38 -21.40 -18.75
C LYS A 463 -3.77 -20.57 -19.87
#